data_6dc1d753c6c7ad4302a3c6bbcb2d55b8
#
_entry.id   6dc1d753c6c7ad4302a3c6bbcb2d55b8
#
_cell.length_a   1.000
_cell.length_b   1.000
_cell.length_c   1.000
_cell.angle_alpha   90.00
_cell.angle_beta   90.00
_cell.angle_gamma   90.00
#
_symmetry.space_group_name_H-M   'P 1'
#
loop_
_entity.id
_entity.type
_entity.pdbx_description
1 polymer ?
#
loop_
_entity_poly.entity_id
_entity_poly.type
_entity_poly.pdbx_seq_one_letter_code
_entity_poly.pdbx_strand_id
1 'polypeptide(L)'
;MSKIDTYTHTHLHTSFGSLLDGVGKPVEYMKRAAELGQQAVCVTEHGSMASAYEFQRAGDEYGIKTIIGNEMYCVEDRFRQGLTEEERDGLTATEVREANKQRLRAPHLLLLAETDEGLRNLYRLNYYAATEGFYGKPRIDLGLLAKYSKGLIATTTCVISNMARYFQNKEVDKMTGFFNDLAGIFGSDNLFIEMHPHDLDMQLEY
;
A
#
# COMPACT_ATOMS: atom_id res chain seq x y z
N MET A 1 -33.44 -14.16 -1.07
CA MET A 1 -32.13 -13.56 -0.72
C MET A 1 -31.87 -12.46 -1.73
N SER A 2 -31.81 -11.18 -1.30
CA SER A 2 -31.40 -10.09 -2.17
C SER A 2 -29.99 -10.40 -2.70
N LYS A 3 -29.77 -10.26 -4.01
CA LYS A 3 -28.40 -10.25 -4.56
C LYS A 3 -27.65 -9.20 -3.79
N ILE A 4 -26.72 -9.60 -2.93
CA ILE A 4 -25.67 -8.72 -2.44
C ILE A 4 -24.88 -8.40 -3.71
N ASP A 5 -24.98 -7.15 -4.16
CA ASP A 5 -24.13 -6.68 -5.25
C ASP A 5 -22.70 -7.00 -4.88
N THR A 6 -21.98 -7.58 -5.82
CA THR A 6 -20.71 -8.27 -5.66
C THR A 6 -19.65 -7.35 -5.07
N TYR A 7 -19.52 -7.37 -3.74
CA TYR A 7 -18.44 -6.67 -3.05
C TYR A 7 -17.09 -7.31 -3.42
N THR A 8 -16.10 -6.49 -3.74
CA THR A 8 -14.74 -6.92 -4.02
C THR A 8 -13.81 -6.36 -2.93
N HIS A 9 -13.12 -7.25 -2.22
CA HIS A 9 -12.06 -6.82 -1.32
C HIS A 9 -10.88 -6.29 -2.12
N THR A 10 -10.55 -5.01 -1.95
CA THR A 10 -9.47 -4.32 -2.67
C THR A 10 -8.20 -4.14 -1.85
N HIS A 11 -8.23 -4.49 -0.55
CA HIS A 11 -7.10 -4.44 0.36
C HIS A 11 -7.06 -5.73 1.19
N LEU A 12 -6.11 -6.61 0.89
CA LEU A 12 -6.03 -7.93 1.51
C LEU A 12 -4.59 -8.43 1.58
N HIS A 13 -4.22 -8.98 2.75
CA HIS A 13 -2.93 -9.58 3.02
C HIS A 13 -3.06 -11.10 3.18
N THR A 14 -2.04 -11.83 2.74
CA THR A 14 -1.98 -13.28 2.89
C THR A 14 -0.78 -13.71 3.73
N SER A 15 -0.83 -14.93 4.23
CA SER A 15 0.30 -15.54 4.96
C SER A 15 1.53 -15.81 4.09
N PHE A 16 1.48 -15.54 2.79
CA PHE A 16 2.61 -15.74 1.87
C PHE A 16 3.49 -14.49 1.72
N GLY A 17 2.92 -13.30 1.83
CA GLY A 17 3.63 -12.05 1.64
C GLY A 17 3.64 -11.13 2.86
N SER A 18 2.67 -11.27 3.76
CA SER A 18 2.48 -10.42 4.93
C SER A 18 2.41 -11.28 6.20
N LEU A 19 3.55 -11.86 6.57
CA LEU A 19 3.67 -12.89 7.62
C LEU A 19 3.22 -12.45 9.03
N LEU A 20 3.10 -11.15 9.29
CA LEU A 20 2.74 -10.63 10.62
C LEU A 20 1.23 -10.44 10.80
N ASP A 21 0.49 -10.18 9.71
CA ASP A 21 -0.94 -9.85 9.73
C ASP A 21 -1.79 -10.62 8.71
N GLY A 22 -1.16 -11.22 7.71
CA GLY A 22 -1.82 -12.10 6.76
C GLY A 22 -2.01 -13.51 7.31
N VAL A 23 -3.23 -13.87 7.70
CA VAL A 23 -3.52 -15.16 8.37
C VAL A 23 -3.85 -16.27 7.38
N GLY A 24 -4.61 -15.95 6.31
CA GLY A 24 -5.11 -16.94 5.34
C GLY A 24 -4.13 -17.20 4.19
N LYS A 25 -4.22 -18.40 3.63
CA LYS A 25 -3.52 -18.71 2.38
C LYS A 25 -4.31 -18.22 1.17
N PRO A 26 -3.67 -17.96 0.02
CA PRO A 26 -4.37 -17.58 -1.22
C PRO A 26 -5.58 -18.45 -1.56
N VAL A 27 -5.42 -19.75 -1.50
CA VAL A 27 -6.50 -20.73 -1.80
C VAL A 27 -7.69 -20.62 -0.85
N GLU A 28 -7.45 -20.31 0.42
CA GLU A 28 -8.52 -20.18 1.44
C GLU A 28 -9.37 -18.94 1.18
N TYR A 29 -8.74 -17.82 0.79
CA TYR A 29 -9.46 -16.61 0.40
C TYR A 29 -10.30 -16.80 -0.86
N MET A 30 -9.74 -17.45 -1.90
CA MET A 30 -10.48 -17.71 -3.14
C MET A 30 -11.64 -18.67 -2.94
N LYS A 31 -11.44 -19.72 -2.16
CA LYS A 31 -12.53 -20.62 -1.76
C LYS A 31 -13.65 -19.87 -1.04
N ARG A 32 -13.28 -19.04 -0.06
CA ARG A 32 -14.27 -18.25 0.69
C ARG A 32 -15.00 -17.24 -0.17
N ALA A 33 -14.31 -16.58 -1.09
CA ALA A 33 -14.91 -15.66 -2.07
C ALA A 33 -15.93 -16.36 -2.95
N ALA A 34 -15.61 -17.56 -3.44
CA ALA A 34 -16.53 -18.38 -4.23
C ALA A 34 -17.78 -18.78 -3.42
N GLU A 35 -17.62 -19.22 -2.17
CA GLU A 35 -18.74 -19.54 -1.26
C GLU A 35 -19.66 -18.32 -1.02
N LEU A 36 -19.11 -17.11 -0.99
CA LEU A 36 -19.85 -15.86 -0.80
C LEU A 36 -20.41 -15.28 -2.11
N GLY A 37 -20.13 -15.90 -3.26
CA GLY A 37 -20.58 -15.43 -4.57
C GLY A 37 -19.86 -14.18 -5.06
N GLN A 38 -18.68 -13.86 -4.50
CA GLN A 38 -17.84 -12.77 -4.98
C GLN A 38 -17.28 -13.06 -6.36
N GLN A 39 -17.14 -12.04 -7.19
CA GLN A 39 -16.65 -12.17 -8.57
C GLN A 39 -15.15 -11.90 -8.68
N ALA A 40 -14.58 -11.15 -7.74
CA ALA A 40 -13.18 -10.76 -7.73
C ALA A 40 -12.65 -10.61 -6.30
N VAL A 41 -11.35 -10.81 -6.13
CA VAL A 41 -10.60 -10.52 -4.90
C VAL A 41 -9.25 -9.93 -5.28
N CYS A 42 -8.79 -8.95 -4.50
CA CYS A 42 -7.47 -8.35 -4.63
C CYS A 42 -6.48 -8.98 -3.66
N VAL A 43 -5.19 -8.94 -4.00
CA VAL A 43 -4.08 -9.17 -3.07
C VAL A 43 -3.13 -7.97 -3.07
N THR A 44 -2.75 -7.51 -1.88
CA THR A 44 -1.98 -6.27 -1.67
C THR A 44 -0.99 -6.42 -0.53
N GLU A 45 -0.01 -7.31 -0.70
CA GLU A 45 1.00 -7.56 0.33
C GLU A 45 1.84 -6.33 0.65
N HIS A 46 2.37 -6.25 1.86
CA HIS A 46 3.24 -5.16 2.31
C HIS A 46 4.58 -5.12 1.56
N GLY A 47 4.72 -4.19 0.62
CA GLY A 47 5.94 -3.96 -0.15
C GLY A 47 6.44 -5.19 -0.91
N SER A 48 5.56 -6.12 -1.25
CA SER A 48 5.90 -7.42 -1.83
C SER A 48 4.89 -7.85 -2.89
N MET A 49 5.35 -8.64 -3.85
CA MET A 49 4.54 -9.34 -4.86
C MET A 49 4.59 -10.87 -4.66
N ALA A 50 5.01 -11.33 -3.48
CA ALA A 50 5.34 -12.75 -3.25
C ALA A 50 4.16 -13.70 -3.43
N SER A 51 2.93 -13.26 -3.11
CA SER A 51 1.72 -14.09 -3.23
C SER A 51 1.04 -14.02 -4.60
N ALA A 52 1.47 -13.11 -5.50
CA ALA A 52 0.74 -12.81 -6.74
C ALA A 52 0.50 -14.05 -7.60
N TYR A 53 1.51 -14.90 -7.79
CA TYR A 53 1.38 -16.12 -8.58
C TYR A 53 0.41 -17.14 -7.95
N GLU A 54 0.58 -17.42 -6.66
CA GLU A 54 -0.29 -18.38 -5.97
C GLU A 54 -1.73 -17.87 -5.85
N PHE A 55 -1.88 -16.55 -5.73
CA PHE A 55 -3.20 -15.91 -5.69
C PHE A 55 -3.91 -16.02 -7.05
N GLN A 56 -3.19 -15.77 -8.16
CA GLN A 56 -3.71 -15.95 -9.52
C GLN A 56 -4.09 -17.41 -9.77
N ARG A 57 -3.21 -18.35 -9.41
CA ARG A 57 -3.48 -19.79 -9.57
C ARG A 57 -4.73 -20.23 -8.83
N ALA A 58 -4.88 -19.76 -7.58
CA ALA A 58 -6.08 -20.05 -6.80
C ALA A 58 -7.33 -19.38 -7.40
N GLY A 59 -7.22 -18.16 -7.93
CA GLY A 59 -8.32 -17.51 -8.66
C GLY A 59 -8.80 -18.31 -9.85
N ASP A 60 -7.88 -18.81 -10.66
CA ASP A 60 -8.19 -19.66 -11.82
C ASP A 60 -8.90 -20.98 -11.40
N GLU A 61 -8.46 -21.59 -10.28
CA GLU A 61 -9.06 -22.82 -9.74
C GLU A 61 -10.52 -22.61 -9.30
N TYR A 62 -10.83 -21.47 -8.67
CA TYR A 62 -12.16 -21.19 -8.13
C TYR A 62 -13.03 -20.30 -9.04
N GLY A 63 -12.53 -19.90 -10.22
CA GLY A 63 -13.25 -19.04 -11.15
C GLY A 63 -13.46 -17.62 -10.62
N ILE A 64 -12.58 -17.13 -9.75
CA ILE A 64 -12.61 -15.78 -9.17
C ILE A 64 -11.58 -14.90 -9.87
N LYS A 65 -12.00 -13.72 -10.34
CA LYS A 65 -11.08 -12.73 -10.94
C LYS A 65 -10.06 -12.27 -9.89
N THR A 66 -8.78 -12.36 -10.23
CA THR A 66 -7.70 -11.87 -9.39
C THR A 66 -7.33 -10.44 -9.76
N ILE A 67 -7.22 -9.57 -8.75
CA ILE A 67 -6.68 -8.22 -8.88
C ILE A 67 -5.35 -8.20 -8.14
N ILE A 68 -4.27 -7.90 -8.85
CA ILE A 68 -2.93 -7.85 -8.26
C ILE A 68 -2.61 -6.41 -7.87
N GLY A 69 -2.26 -6.23 -6.60
CA GLY A 69 -1.84 -4.96 -6.03
C GLY A 69 -0.61 -5.11 -5.13
N ASN A 70 -0.25 -4.01 -4.49
CA ASN A 70 0.82 -3.96 -3.51
C ASN A 70 0.57 -2.78 -2.56
N GLU A 71 0.63 -3.00 -1.27
CA GLU A 71 0.64 -1.93 -0.28
C GLU A 71 2.09 -1.46 -0.11
N MET A 72 2.47 -0.46 -0.92
CA MET A 72 3.83 0.06 -0.99
C MET A 72 4.16 0.97 0.20
N TYR A 73 5.41 0.97 0.62
CA TYR A 73 5.94 1.95 1.57
C TYR A 73 6.35 3.23 0.84
N CYS A 74 5.54 4.30 0.97
CA CYS A 74 5.74 5.56 0.26
C CYS A 74 6.32 6.64 1.18
N VAL A 75 7.56 7.06 0.92
CA VAL A 75 8.31 8.05 1.70
C VAL A 75 8.59 9.30 0.87
N GLU A 76 9.04 10.38 1.52
CA GLU A 76 9.40 11.64 0.84
C GLU A 76 10.63 11.46 -0.07
N ASP A 77 11.64 10.73 0.39
CA ASP A 77 12.87 10.43 -0.36
C ASP A 77 13.29 8.97 -0.05
N ARG A 78 13.23 8.10 -1.06
CA ARG A 78 13.56 6.68 -0.91
C ARG A 78 15.05 6.42 -0.69
N PHE A 79 15.91 7.35 -1.07
CA PHE A 79 17.36 7.21 -0.90
C PHE A 79 17.83 7.58 0.51
N ARG A 80 17.01 8.29 1.26
CA ARG A 80 17.36 8.76 2.59
C ARG A 80 17.42 7.63 3.62
N GLN A 81 18.61 7.42 4.20
CA GLN A 81 18.89 6.35 5.17
C GLN A 81 19.23 6.90 6.56
N GLY A 82 18.27 7.50 7.25
CA GLY A 82 18.46 8.02 8.61
C GLY A 82 18.61 9.53 8.68
N LEU A 83 19.07 10.04 9.82
CA LEU A 83 19.32 11.45 10.05
C LEU A 83 20.64 11.89 9.39
N THR A 84 20.65 13.07 8.77
CA THR A 84 21.88 13.73 8.33
C THR A 84 22.75 14.16 9.51
N GLU A 85 24.01 14.54 9.28
CA GLU A 85 24.91 15.05 10.34
C GLU A 85 24.32 16.31 10.98
N GLU A 86 23.78 17.23 10.17
CA GLU A 86 23.13 18.45 10.65
C GLU A 86 21.91 18.16 11.54
N GLU A 87 21.12 17.15 11.18
CA GLU A 87 19.95 16.76 11.97
C GLU A 87 20.30 16.02 13.26
N ARG A 88 21.52 15.49 13.38
CA ARG A 88 22.03 14.85 14.60
C ARG A 88 22.62 15.86 15.57
N ASP A 89 22.98 17.05 15.07
CA ASP A 89 23.61 18.08 15.89
C ASP A 89 22.68 18.49 17.05
N GLY A 90 23.21 18.50 18.24
CA GLY A 90 22.47 18.80 19.45
C GLY A 90 21.56 17.67 19.99
N LEU A 91 21.41 16.55 19.27
CA LEU A 91 20.60 15.43 19.75
C LEU A 91 21.43 14.43 20.58
N THR A 92 20.80 13.90 21.63
CA THR A 92 21.34 12.75 22.36
C THR A 92 21.26 11.47 21.54
N ALA A 93 22.08 10.48 21.89
CA ALA A 93 22.04 9.15 21.25
C ALA A 93 20.65 8.49 21.30
N THR A 94 19.88 8.75 22.35
CA THR A 94 18.52 8.24 22.50
C THR A 94 17.55 8.92 21.52
N GLU A 95 17.63 10.24 21.37
CA GLU A 95 16.79 10.99 20.41
C GLU A 95 17.11 10.62 18.96
N VAL A 96 18.39 10.47 18.62
CA VAL A 96 18.83 9.97 17.30
C VAL A 96 18.26 8.58 17.02
N ARG A 97 18.31 7.68 17.99
CA ARG A 97 17.75 6.31 17.87
C ARG A 97 16.23 6.34 17.66
N GLU A 98 15.50 7.15 18.41
CA GLU A 98 14.05 7.23 18.30
C GLU A 98 13.63 7.89 16.98
N ALA A 99 14.30 8.95 16.53
CA ALA A 99 14.06 9.58 15.24
C ALA A 99 14.32 8.59 14.07
N ASN A 100 15.40 7.82 14.13
CA ASN A 100 15.66 6.78 13.12
C ASN A 100 14.60 5.68 13.13
N LYS A 101 14.12 5.28 14.32
CA LYS A 101 13.03 4.29 14.45
C LYS A 101 11.72 4.79 13.85
N GLN A 102 11.38 6.07 14.02
CA GLN A 102 10.21 6.68 13.36
C GLN A 102 10.33 6.68 11.83
N ARG A 103 11.54 6.92 11.29
CA ARG A 103 11.79 6.85 9.83
C ARG A 103 11.65 5.44 9.26
N LEU A 104 11.88 4.41 10.05
CA LEU A 104 11.62 3.01 9.67
C LEU A 104 10.12 2.69 9.55
N ARG A 105 9.25 3.53 10.15
CA ARG A 105 7.80 3.43 10.00
C ARG A 105 7.37 4.12 8.70
N ALA A 106 7.76 3.54 7.57
CA ALA A 106 7.40 4.08 6.26
C ALA A 106 5.88 4.02 6.07
N PRO A 107 5.22 5.13 5.72
CA PRO A 107 3.77 5.16 5.48
C PRO A 107 3.38 4.32 4.27
N HIS A 108 2.13 3.86 4.26
CA HIS A 108 1.59 3.02 3.21
C HIS A 108 0.92 3.82 2.08
N LEU A 109 0.93 3.25 0.89
CA LEU A 109 0.15 3.66 -0.27
C LEU A 109 -0.27 2.40 -1.03
N LEU A 110 -1.57 2.21 -1.24
CA LEU A 110 -2.07 1.04 -1.95
C LEU A 110 -2.09 1.29 -3.46
N LEU A 111 -1.55 0.36 -4.21
CA LEU A 111 -1.53 0.37 -5.67
C LEU A 111 -2.16 -0.92 -6.21
N LEU A 112 -3.06 -0.78 -7.19
CA LEU A 112 -3.71 -1.88 -7.88
C LEU A 112 -3.36 -1.83 -9.37
N ALA A 113 -3.08 -2.97 -9.97
CA ALA A 113 -2.90 -3.07 -11.41
C ALA A 113 -4.26 -3.09 -12.12
N GLU A 114 -4.55 -2.08 -12.91
CA GLU A 114 -5.74 -1.99 -13.75
C GLU A 114 -5.51 -2.69 -15.10
N THR A 115 -4.30 -2.61 -15.63
CA THR A 115 -3.91 -3.13 -16.94
C THR A 115 -2.65 -3.99 -16.85
N ASP A 116 -2.32 -4.72 -17.95
CA ASP A 116 -1.05 -5.45 -18.05
C ASP A 116 0.18 -4.52 -17.99
N GLU A 117 0.05 -3.28 -18.48
CA GLU A 117 1.10 -2.27 -18.32
C GLU A 117 1.24 -1.87 -16.85
N GLY A 118 0.12 -1.69 -16.16
CA GLY A 118 0.10 -1.42 -14.71
C GLY A 118 0.75 -2.54 -13.91
N LEU A 119 0.44 -3.80 -14.23
CA LEU A 119 1.09 -4.94 -13.57
C LEU A 119 2.61 -4.93 -13.77
N ARG A 120 3.09 -4.68 -15.01
CA ARG A 120 4.53 -4.53 -15.28
C ARG A 120 5.14 -3.35 -14.51
N ASN A 121 4.42 -2.25 -14.39
CA ASN A 121 4.87 -1.09 -13.63
C ASN A 121 4.91 -1.37 -12.13
N LEU A 122 3.94 -2.12 -11.60
CA LEU A 122 3.95 -2.55 -10.21
C LEU A 122 5.18 -3.43 -9.88
N TYR A 123 5.56 -4.35 -10.79
CA TYR A 123 6.81 -5.11 -10.64
C TYR A 123 8.05 -4.21 -10.68
N ARG A 124 8.09 -3.17 -11.54
CA ARG A 124 9.19 -2.21 -11.59
C ARG A 124 9.29 -1.40 -10.31
N LEU A 125 8.15 -0.90 -9.79
CA LEU A 125 8.10 -0.20 -8.50
C LEU A 125 8.64 -1.08 -7.38
N ASN A 126 8.19 -2.34 -7.32
CA ASN A 126 8.66 -3.30 -6.32
C ASN A 126 10.17 -3.59 -6.45
N TYR A 127 10.67 -3.72 -7.68
CA TYR A 127 12.10 -3.91 -7.94
C TYR A 127 12.93 -2.71 -7.44
N TYR A 128 12.58 -1.48 -7.82
CA TYR A 128 13.32 -0.29 -7.40
C TYR A 128 13.17 -0.02 -5.90
N ALA A 129 12.02 -0.32 -5.30
CA ALA A 129 11.84 -0.24 -3.86
C ALA A 129 12.83 -1.17 -3.12
N ALA A 130 13.05 -2.37 -3.63
CA ALA A 130 13.94 -3.36 -3.04
C ALA A 130 15.44 -3.07 -3.31
N THR A 131 15.79 -2.54 -4.48
CA THR A 131 17.19 -2.37 -4.90
C THR A 131 17.77 -0.99 -4.60
N GLU A 132 16.95 0.07 -4.67
CA GLU A 132 17.39 1.45 -4.46
C GLU A 132 16.82 2.06 -3.16
N GLY A 133 15.58 1.72 -2.82
CA GLY A 133 14.83 2.34 -1.70
C GLY A 133 14.89 1.55 -0.40
N PHE A 134 15.62 0.43 -0.33
CA PHE A 134 15.60 -0.43 0.84
C PHE A 134 16.31 0.19 2.05
N TYR A 135 15.52 0.45 3.09
CA TYR A 135 16.02 0.80 4.42
C TYR A 135 15.08 0.22 5.48
N GLY A 136 15.38 -0.99 5.93
CA GLY A 136 14.50 -1.79 6.77
C GLY A 136 13.23 -2.28 6.07
N LYS A 137 12.74 -1.54 5.08
CA LYS A 137 11.59 -1.84 4.21
C LYS A 137 11.86 -1.39 2.78
N PRO A 138 11.25 -2.03 1.76
CA PRO A 138 11.34 -1.59 0.37
C PRO A 138 10.46 -0.35 0.16
N ARG A 139 11.07 0.82 -0.12
CA ARG A 139 10.38 2.11 -0.15
C ARG A 139 10.37 2.71 -1.55
N ILE A 140 9.28 3.38 -1.88
CA ILE A 140 9.14 4.23 -3.06
C ILE A 140 8.98 5.69 -2.62
N ASP A 141 9.09 6.61 -3.58
CA ASP A 141 8.75 8.03 -3.45
C ASP A 141 7.88 8.49 -4.63
N LEU A 142 7.36 9.71 -4.55
CA LEU A 142 6.51 10.29 -5.60
C LEU A 142 7.22 10.39 -6.96
N GLY A 143 8.55 10.61 -6.98
CA GLY A 143 9.32 10.68 -8.21
C GLY A 143 9.36 9.33 -8.96
N LEU A 144 9.56 8.23 -8.23
CA LEU A 144 9.50 6.89 -8.80
C LEU A 144 8.07 6.52 -9.22
N LEU A 145 7.08 6.90 -8.40
CA LEU A 145 5.67 6.66 -8.65
C LEU A 145 5.20 7.34 -9.94
N ALA A 146 5.53 8.63 -10.14
CA ALA A 146 5.20 9.37 -11.34
C ALA A 146 5.75 8.70 -12.62
N LYS A 147 6.92 8.07 -12.54
CA LYS A 147 7.55 7.37 -13.66
C LYS A 147 6.83 6.07 -14.06
N TYR A 148 6.17 5.40 -13.10
CA TYR A 148 5.60 4.07 -13.28
C TYR A 148 4.12 3.97 -12.88
N SER A 149 3.37 5.09 -12.85
CA SER A 149 1.95 5.13 -12.47
C SER A 149 0.99 4.61 -13.54
N LYS A 150 1.39 4.60 -14.81
CA LYS A 150 0.49 4.26 -15.93
C LYS A 150 -0.11 2.86 -15.78
N GLY A 151 -1.44 2.77 -15.87
CA GLY A 151 -2.21 1.54 -15.72
C GLY A 151 -2.33 1.05 -14.28
N LEU A 152 -2.05 1.94 -13.31
CA LEU A 152 -2.26 1.70 -11.88
C LEU A 152 -3.40 2.57 -11.36
N ILE A 153 -4.11 2.03 -10.38
CA ILE A 153 -5.04 2.73 -9.50
C ILE A 153 -4.32 2.89 -8.14
N ALA A 154 -4.47 4.05 -7.50
CA ALA A 154 -3.99 4.31 -6.16
C ALA A 154 -5.14 4.57 -5.19
N THR A 155 -4.97 4.15 -3.93
CA THR A 155 -5.85 4.55 -2.83
C THR A 155 -5.07 5.17 -1.68
N THR A 156 -5.74 5.95 -0.83
CA THR A 156 -5.11 6.55 0.35
C THR A 156 -4.75 5.54 1.44
N THR A 157 -5.13 4.28 1.25
CA THR A 157 -4.88 3.15 2.15
C THR A 157 -5.35 3.37 3.61
N CYS A 158 -4.67 2.81 4.59
CA CYS A 158 -5.12 2.68 5.98
C CYS A 158 -4.63 3.85 6.88
N VAL A 159 -4.87 3.74 8.19
CA VAL A 159 -4.43 4.70 9.22
C VAL A 159 -2.91 4.85 9.38
N ILE A 160 -2.11 4.02 8.68
CA ILE A 160 -0.63 4.13 8.64
C ILE A 160 -0.16 4.86 7.36
N SER A 161 -1.07 5.48 6.61
CA SER A 161 -0.75 6.24 5.39
C SER A 161 -0.10 7.60 5.68
N ASN A 162 0.47 8.22 4.64
CA ASN A 162 0.90 9.62 4.71
C ASN A 162 -0.27 10.55 5.04
N MET A 163 -1.44 10.31 4.45
CA MET A 163 -2.65 11.11 4.70
C MET A 163 -3.05 11.06 6.17
N ALA A 164 -3.18 9.86 6.74
CA ALA A 164 -3.53 9.68 8.14
C ALA A 164 -2.49 10.31 9.09
N ARG A 165 -1.18 10.16 8.77
CA ARG A 165 -0.10 10.78 9.55
C ARG A 165 -0.18 12.30 9.57
N TYR A 166 -0.40 12.93 8.41
CA TYR A 166 -0.55 14.39 8.32
C TYR A 166 -1.80 14.88 9.05
N PHE A 167 -2.91 14.13 8.94
CA PHE A 167 -4.13 14.43 9.68
C PHE A 167 -3.91 14.40 11.20
N GLN A 168 -3.34 13.32 11.73
CA GLN A 168 -3.05 13.16 13.16
C GLN A 168 -2.12 14.25 13.70
N ASN A 169 -1.14 14.68 12.89
CA ASN A 169 -0.22 15.76 13.24
C ASN A 169 -0.81 17.16 13.02
N LYS A 170 -2.05 17.30 12.52
CA LYS A 170 -2.70 18.55 12.14
C LYS A 170 -1.94 19.33 11.06
N GLU A 171 -1.23 18.63 10.19
CA GLU A 171 -0.44 19.17 9.08
C GLU A 171 -1.29 19.24 7.79
N VAL A 172 -2.38 20.04 7.82
CA VAL A 172 -3.39 20.10 6.74
C VAL A 172 -2.78 20.48 5.40
N ASP A 173 -1.83 21.42 5.38
CA ASP A 173 -1.17 21.86 4.14
C ASP A 173 -0.35 20.73 3.50
N LYS A 174 0.36 19.93 4.30
CA LYS A 174 1.10 18.77 3.81
C LYS A 174 0.16 17.67 3.31
N MET A 175 -0.94 17.45 4.03
CA MET A 175 -1.97 16.50 3.63
C MET A 175 -2.55 16.86 2.26
N THR A 176 -2.95 18.12 2.10
CA THR A 176 -3.48 18.66 0.83
C THR A 176 -2.45 18.62 -0.28
N GLY A 177 -1.20 19.00 -0.01
CA GLY A 177 -0.10 18.93 -0.96
C GLY A 177 0.13 17.51 -1.46
N PHE A 178 0.26 16.55 -0.56
CA PHE A 178 0.46 15.13 -0.90
C PHE A 178 -0.70 14.55 -1.72
N PHE A 179 -1.96 14.88 -1.37
CA PHE A 179 -3.13 14.47 -2.14
C PHE A 179 -3.11 15.06 -3.56
N ASN A 180 -2.77 16.34 -3.70
CA ASN A 180 -2.67 17.00 -5.00
C ASN A 180 -1.54 16.39 -5.86
N ASP A 181 -0.41 16.02 -5.26
CA ASP A 181 0.67 15.32 -5.96
C ASP A 181 0.20 13.96 -6.48
N LEU A 182 -0.51 13.17 -5.66
CA LEU A 182 -1.12 11.91 -6.11
C LEU A 182 -2.16 12.14 -7.22
N ALA A 183 -3.01 13.16 -7.08
CA ALA A 183 -4.00 13.51 -8.10
C ALA A 183 -3.32 13.95 -9.43
N GLY A 184 -2.19 14.64 -9.35
CA GLY A 184 -1.37 14.97 -10.51
C GLY A 184 -0.74 13.75 -11.19
N ILE A 185 -0.38 12.71 -10.42
CA ILE A 185 0.24 11.48 -10.91
C ILE A 185 -0.78 10.52 -11.53
N PHE A 186 -1.93 10.30 -10.88
CA PHE A 186 -2.93 9.28 -11.26
C PHE A 186 -4.14 9.84 -12.01
N GLY A 187 -4.41 11.14 -11.89
CA GLY A 187 -5.68 11.74 -12.33
C GLY A 187 -6.84 11.41 -11.38
N SER A 188 -8.00 12.03 -11.62
CA SER A 188 -9.20 11.85 -10.80
C SER A 188 -9.82 10.46 -10.90
N ASP A 189 -9.62 9.77 -12.03
CA ASP A 189 -10.28 8.51 -12.32
C ASP A 189 -9.55 7.30 -11.71
N ASN A 190 -8.27 7.48 -11.33
CA ASN A 190 -7.40 6.43 -10.82
C ASN A 190 -6.85 6.70 -9.42
N LEU A 191 -7.42 7.68 -8.70
CA LEU A 191 -7.11 7.96 -7.30
C LEU A 191 -8.38 7.89 -6.45
N PHE A 192 -8.38 7.06 -5.42
CA PHE A 192 -9.54 6.85 -4.54
C PHE A 192 -9.17 7.08 -3.08
N ILE A 193 -10.13 7.59 -2.31
CA ILE A 193 -10.05 7.60 -0.85
C ILE A 193 -10.55 6.24 -0.34
N GLU A 194 -9.73 5.56 0.44
CA GLU A 194 -10.08 4.28 1.04
C GLU A 194 -10.64 4.50 2.44
N MET A 195 -11.77 3.87 2.73
CA MET A 195 -12.42 3.91 4.03
C MET A 195 -12.44 2.50 4.64
N HIS A 196 -11.95 2.38 5.87
CA HIS A 196 -12.00 1.15 6.64
C HIS A 196 -13.05 1.29 7.75
N PRO A 197 -14.19 0.59 7.69
CA PRO A 197 -15.25 0.70 8.70
C PRO A 197 -14.91 -0.10 9.95
N HIS A 198 -13.87 0.29 10.68
CA HIS A 198 -13.47 -0.31 11.95
C HIS A 198 -13.83 0.61 13.12
N ASP A 199 -14.19 0.04 14.27
CA ASP A 199 -14.46 0.75 15.52
C ASP A 199 -13.16 1.08 16.27
N LEU A 200 -12.16 1.62 15.58
CA LEU A 200 -10.92 2.11 16.18
C LEU A 200 -11.01 3.63 16.32
N ASP A 201 -10.75 4.15 17.51
CA ASP A 201 -10.79 5.60 17.79
C ASP A 201 -10.04 6.42 16.73
N MET A 202 -8.84 5.99 16.37
CA MET A 202 -7.99 6.63 15.37
C MET A 202 -8.63 6.62 13.96
N GLN A 203 -9.48 5.65 13.65
CA GLN A 203 -10.17 5.53 12.37
C GLN A 203 -11.45 6.39 12.34
N LEU A 204 -12.12 6.53 13.47
CA LEU A 204 -13.33 7.35 13.59
C LEU A 204 -13.01 8.85 13.53
N GLU A 205 -11.77 9.24 13.88
CA GLU A 205 -11.29 10.63 13.81
C GLU A 205 -10.72 11.00 12.42
N TYR A 206 -10.26 10.03 11.63
CA TYR A 206 -9.67 10.18 10.30
C TYR A 206 -10.72 10.05 9.20
#